data_924093bc1dbcf3b163a51d710e54e535
#
_entry.id   924093bc1dbcf3b163a51d710e54e535
#
_cell.length_a   1.000
_cell.length_b   1.000
_cell.length_c   1.000
_cell.angle_alpha   90.00
_cell.angle_beta   90.00
_cell.angle_gamma   90.00
#
_symmetry.space_group_name_H-M   'P 1'
#
loop_
_entity.id
_entity.type
_entity.pdbx_description
1 polymer ?
#
loop_
_entity_poly.entity_id
_entity_poly.type
_entity_poly.pdbx_seq_one_letter_code
_entity_poly.pdbx_strand_id
1 'polypeptide(L)'
;MAPVALVAKIRYARIHGEKILYRDPAALGMIWLTFWSIASTIISVNYDRRLPFIMEKQKQQGYPAILSKKWYLYLTEFFSGMSVMAAELGASRLLAPYFSSSQIVWTIIIGTIMIAMALGNIYGGRSADKDPDPDKLYKRILFAAVWLAAIPFAGKFVIAGIAGLLVVTVSTNFLIWAAFLTCMIVFVFPLFLLGTVTPSLVKYTVDSLDDSGQTVGTLGAFNTIGSIIGTFLPTFITIPAVGTAVTFLIFAGILLIIGIVYFVFAKGGKKSVVASVCLFLVCCVLSPSMSFAFWETALAYEGESVYNYLQVKDNENEAILSTNVMIGVQSIYKKSGGLTGMYYDYAMAAPLMADKSSDKTDILILGMGTGTYAKQCTSYFDNVTIEGVEIDEKITQLAYEYFDLSKDIRVTTYDGRAFLNVCDKKYDVIMVDAYQDITIPFQMSSREFFTLVHDHLNDGGVMVVNMNMRSEKDDAINAWISDTISDVFSEVYTLNIPTSTNSELFASDDPELLGRFREKTSALSNPELSAFMKSITDKLEPYESEGRILTDDKAPVELLGMKVIDDLIQSELVYYKNVIKEEGIQGLWE
;
A
#
# COMPACT_ATOMS: atom_id res chain seq x y z
N MET A 1 -17.67 -17.84 -21.65
CA MET A 1 -18.56 -18.44 -20.61
C MET A 1 -17.78 -19.05 -19.42
N ALA A 2 -16.61 -19.62 -19.60
CA ALA A 2 -15.81 -20.21 -18.49
C ALA A 2 -15.38 -19.24 -17.37
N PRO A 3 -14.95 -18.00 -17.65
CA PRO A 3 -14.52 -17.07 -16.59
C PRO A 3 -15.65 -16.65 -15.64
N VAL A 4 -16.87 -16.50 -16.15
CA VAL A 4 -18.04 -16.08 -15.35
C VAL A 4 -18.48 -17.21 -14.40
N ALA A 5 -18.38 -18.47 -14.84
CA ALA A 5 -18.70 -19.64 -14.00
C ALA A 5 -17.66 -19.82 -12.88
N LEU A 6 -16.39 -19.49 -13.11
CA LEU A 6 -15.33 -19.56 -12.10
C LEU A 6 -15.53 -18.48 -11.01
N VAL A 7 -15.86 -17.25 -11.40
CA VAL A 7 -16.16 -16.16 -10.45
C VAL A 7 -17.41 -16.50 -9.62
N ALA A 8 -18.44 -17.10 -10.23
CA ALA A 8 -19.63 -17.55 -9.52
C ALA A 8 -19.32 -18.70 -8.53
N LYS A 9 -18.43 -19.62 -8.89
CA LYS A 9 -18.02 -20.74 -8.04
C LYS A 9 -17.15 -20.31 -6.87
N ILE A 10 -16.25 -19.35 -7.10
CA ILE A 10 -15.43 -18.71 -6.05
C ILE A 10 -16.34 -17.94 -5.09
N ARG A 11 -17.35 -17.25 -5.61
CA ARG A 11 -18.35 -16.53 -4.82
C ARG A 11 -19.20 -17.47 -3.95
N TYR A 12 -19.61 -18.61 -4.50
CA TYR A 12 -20.41 -19.62 -3.79
C TYR A 12 -19.61 -20.31 -2.65
N ALA A 13 -18.39 -20.72 -2.90
CA ALA A 13 -17.52 -21.37 -1.91
C ALA A 13 -17.18 -20.40 -0.75
N ARG A 14 -17.01 -19.11 -1.04
CA ARG A 14 -16.73 -18.07 -0.04
C ARG A 14 -17.92 -17.78 0.88
N ILE A 15 -19.15 -17.84 0.36
CA ILE A 15 -20.38 -17.64 1.15
C ILE A 15 -20.65 -18.81 2.11
N HIS A 16 -20.18 -20.01 1.79
CA HIS A 16 -20.44 -21.24 2.55
C HIS A 16 -19.29 -21.67 3.46
N GLY A 17 -18.26 -20.82 3.67
CA GLY A 17 -17.18 -21.06 4.64
C GLY A 17 -16.21 -22.17 4.24
N GLU A 18 -16.21 -22.58 2.98
CA GLU A 18 -15.20 -23.50 2.46
C GLU A 18 -13.85 -22.77 2.34
N LYS A 19 -12.83 -23.27 3.03
CA LYS A 19 -11.45 -22.76 2.94
C LYS A 19 -10.96 -22.94 1.51
N ILE A 20 -10.98 -21.85 0.72
CA ILE A 20 -10.26 -21.80 -0.53
C ILE A 20 -8.78 -21.63 -0.18
N LEU A 21 -8.11 -22.78 0.03
CA LEU A 21 -6.65 -22.81 0.01
C LEU A 21 -6.22 -22.30 -1.37
N TYR A 22 -5.36 -21.29 -1.42
CA TYR A 22 -4.67 -20.75 -2.61
C TYR A 22 -3.75 -21.80 -3.29
N ARG A 23 -4.08 -23.06 -3.16
CA ARG A 23 -3.49 -24.23 -3.83
C ARG A 23 -4.50 -24.89 -4.75
N ASP A 24 -5.24 -24.11 -5.55
CA ASP A 24 -5.98 -24.74 -6.64
C ASP A 24 -5.03 -24.94 -7.83
N PRO A 25 -4.62 -26.20 -8.11
CA PRO A 25 -3.81 -26.53 -9.28
C PRO A 25 -4.47 -26.10 -10.60
N ALA A 26 -5.80 -25.92 -10.61
CA ALA A 26 -6.55 -25.49 -11.78
C ALA A 26 -6.34 -23.98 -12.08
N ALA A 27 -6.24 -23.13 -11.07
CA ALA A 27 -5.95 -21.70 -11.29
C ALA A 27 -4.52 -21.49 -11.79
N LEU A 28 -3.54 -22.18 -11.21
CA LEU A 28 -2.16 -22.22 -11.70
C LEU A 28 -2.09 -22.85 -13.10
N GLY A 29 -2.87 -23.90 -13.35
CA GLY A 29 -2.99 -24.55 -14.65
C GLY A 29 -3.57 -23.64 -15.75
N MET A 30 -4.56 -22.81 -15.43
CA MET A 30 -5.12 -21.82 -16.38
C MET A 30 -4.14 -20.69 -16.68
N ILE A 31 -3.42 -20.20 -15.68
CA ILE A 31 -2.34 -19.22 -15.88
C ILE A 31 -1.24 -19.85 -16.75
N TRP A 32 -0.86 -21.10 -16.49
CA TRP A 32 0.12 -21.86 -17.27
C TRP A 32 -0.36 -22.14 -18.70
N LEU A 33 -1.62 -22.48 -18.91
CA LEU A 33 -2.21 -22.69 -20.24
C LEU A 33 -2.34 -21.38 -21.01
N THR A 34 -2.64 -20.27 -20.36
CA THR A 34 -2.64 -18.93 -21.00
C THR A 34 -1.21 -18.54 -21.36
N PHE A 35 -0.25 -18.79 -20.49
CA PHE A 35 1.17 -18.60 -20.75
C PHE A 35 1.67 -19.46 -21.93
N TRP A 36 1.25 -20.74 -21.96
CA TRP A 36 1.58 -21.67 -23.05
C TRP A 36 0.90 -21.31 -24.35
N SER A 37 -0.33 -20.85 -24.35
CA SER A 37 -1.05 -20.36 -25.52
C SER A 37 -0.40 -19.10 -26.08
N ILE A 38 -0.01 -18.16 -25.24
CA ILE A 38 0.74 -16.97 -25.63
C ILE A 38 2.11 -17.36 -26.17
N ALA A 39 2.84 -18.24 -25.49
CA ALA A 39 4.14 -18.75 -25.94
C ALA A 39 4.04 -19.51 -27.27
N SER A 40 3.00 -20.33 -27.48
CA SER A 40 2.79 -21.06 -28.75
C SER A 40 2.42 -20.13 -29.89
N THR A 41 1.65 -19.07 -29.63
CA THR A 41 1.35 -18.02 -30.62
C THR A 41 2.62 -17.24 -30.97
N ILE A 42 3.46 -16.95 -29.99
CA ILE A 42 4.78 -16.32 -30.18
C ILE A 42 5.70 -17.18 -31.03
N ILE A 43 5.69 -18.50 -30.82
CA ILE A 43 6.49 -19.46 -31.57
C ILE A 43 5.97 -19.62 -33.02
N SER A 44 4.65 -19.55 -33.22
CA SER A 44 4.04 -19.71 -34.57
C SER A 44 4.24 -18.49 -35.50
N VAL A 45 4.46 -17.29 -34.93
CA VAL A 45 4.75 -16.07 -35.70
C VAL A 45 6.16 -16.11 -36.34
N ASN A 46 7.01 -17.08 -35.99
CA ASN A 46 8.42 -17.12 -36.37
C ASN A 46 8.76 -17.85 -37.69
N TYR A 47 7.80 -18.18 -38.55
CA TYR A 47 8.12 -18.78 -39.85
C TYR A 47 8.20 -17.69 -40.93
N ASP A 48 9.27 -16.85 -40.86
CA ASP A 48 9.54 -15.86 -41.91
C ASP A 48 10.53 -16.42 -42.96
N ARG A 49 10.08 -16.46 -44.21
CA ARG A 49 10.87 -16.93 -45.37
C ARG A 49 12.12 -16.07 -45.70
N ARG A 50 12.37 -14.97 -44.99
CA ARG A 50 13.49 -14.02 -45.19
C ARG A 50 14.68 -14.25 -44.24
N LEU A 51 14.64 -15.27 -43.39
CA LEU A 51 15.73 -15.63 -42.47
C LEU A 51 17.14 -15.66 -43.08
N PRO A 52 17.39 -16.18 -44.31
CA PRO A 52 18.72 -16.22 -44.88
C PRO A 52 19.32 -14.84 -45.14
N PHE A 53 18.52 -13.88 -45.64
CA PHE A 53 18.98 -12.54 -45.99
C PHE A 53 19.36 -11.69 -44.77
N ILE A 54 18.57 -11.79 -43.69
CA ILE A 54 18.83 -11.11 -42.42
C ILE A 54 20.12 -11.62 -41.78
N MET A 55 20.34 -12.92 -41.81
CA MET A 55 21.58 -13.54 -41.29
C MET A 55 22.83 -13.07 -42.02
N GLU A 56 22.73 -12.82 -43.31
CA GLU A 56 23.87 -12.41 -44.16
C GLU A 56 24.24 -10.94 -43.89
N LYS A 57 23.28 -10.05 -43.73
CA LYS A 57 23.49 -8.63 -43.41
C LYS A 57 24.04 -8.41 -42.00
N GLN A 58 23.53 -9.12 -41.01
CA GLN A 58 24.03 -9.06 -39.63
C GLN A 58 25.45 -9.64 -39.50
N LYS A 59 25.76 -10.65 -40.30
CA LYS A 59 27.12 -11.21 -40.39
C LYS A 59 28.11 -10.22 -40.99
N GLN A 60 27.68 -9.40 -41.97
CA GLN A 60 28.46 -8.30 -42.52
C GLN A 60 28.71 -7.17 -41.54
N GLN A 61 27.78 -6.93 -40.58
CA GLN A 61 27.93 -5.92 -39.54
C GLN A 61 28.71 -6.42 -38.29
N GLY A 62 29.14 -7.70 -38.27
CA GLY A 62 29.90 -8.26 -37.16
C GLY A 62 29.12 -8.50 -35.88
N TYR A 63 27.78 -8.50 -35.94
CA TYR A 63 26.95 -8.72 -34.76
C TYR A 63 26.99 -10.16 -34.25
N PRO A 64 26.90 -10.39 -32.90
CA PRO A 64 26.81 -11.74 -32.36
C PRO A 64 25.64 -12.54 -32.92
N ALA A 65 25.84 -13.86 -33.14
CA ALA A 65 24.85 -14.74 -33.77
C ALA A 65 23.49 -14.77 -33.03
N ILE A 66 23.44 -14.45 -31.75
CA ILE A 66 22.21 -14.42 -30.97
C ILE A 66 21.26 -13.31 -31.44
N LEU A 67 21.77 -12.18 -31.93
CA LEU A 67 20.95 -11.06 -32.41
C LEU A 67 20.26 -11.37 -33.73
N SER A 68 20.73 -12.38 -34.51
CA SER A 68 20.00 -12.87 -35.68
C SER A 68 18.72 -13.62 -35.30
N LYS A 69 18.55 -13.98 -34.04
CA LYS A 69 17.37 -14.66 -33.54
C LYS A 69 16.33 -13.63 -33.06
N LYS A 70 15.34 -13.32 -33.91
CA LYS A 70 14.26 -12.35 -33.58
C LYS A 70 13.61 -12.64 -32.24
N TRP A 71 13.40 -13.90 -31.87
CA TRP A 71 12.83 -14.29 -30.60
C TRP A 71 13.62 -13.76 -29.39
N TYR A 72 14.95 -13.68 -29.48
CA TYR A 72 15.78 -13.17 -28.40
C TYR A 72 15.61 -11.65 -28.24
N LEU A 73 15.49 -10.90 -29.32
CA LEU A 73 15.22 -9.47 -29.30
C LEU A 73 13.84 -9.19 -28.72
N TYR A 74 12.84 -9.96 -29.12
CA TYR A 74 11.47 -9.86 -28.58
C TYR A 74 11.42 -10.22 -27.09
N LEU A 75 12.14 -11.26 -26.62
CA LEU A 75 12.25 -11.58 -25.20
C LEU A 75 12.98 -10.48 -24.42
N THR A 76 14.02 -9.87 -24.99
CA THR A 76 14.71 -8.74 -24.36
C THR A 76 13.74 -7.58 -24.13
N GLU A 77 12.94 -7.24 -25.14
CA GLU A 77 11.92 -6.19 -25.06
C GLU A 77 10.82 -6.53 -24.04
N PHE A 78 10.30 -7.76 -24.11
CA PHE A 78 9.27 -8.27 -23.20
C PHE A 78 9.70 -8.20 -21.73
N PHE A 79 10.88 -8.73 -21.41
CA PHE A 79 11.37 -8.75 -20.04
C PHE A 79 11.84 -7.37 -19.56
N SER A 80 12.25 -6.49 -20.48
CA SER A 80 12.53 -5.10 -20.16
C SER A 80 11.25 -4.38 -19.72
N GLY A 81 10.18 -4.44 -20.51
CA GLY A 81 8.88 -3.86 -20.14
C GLY A 81 8.30 -4.46 -18.87
N MET A 82 8.43 -5.79 -18.71
CA MET A 82 8.00 -6.50 -17.51
C MET A 82 8.74 -5.99 -16.26
N SER A 83 10.05 -5.81 -16.34
CA SER A 83 10.86 -5.36 -15.20
C SER A 83 10.65 -3.88 -14.87
N VAL A 84 10.34 -3.02 -15.87
CA VAL A 84 9.97 -1.62 -15.63
C VAL A 84 8.71 -1.54 -14.78
N MET A 85 7.65 -2.24 -15.17
CA MET A 85 6.38 -2.21 -14.43
C MET A 85 6.49 -2.88 -13.06
N ALA A 86 7.25 -3.98 -12.96
CA ALA A 86 7.53 -4.61 -11.67
C ALA A 86 8.30 -3.68 -10.73
N ALA A 87 9.24 -2.89 -11.25
CA ALA A 87 9.97 -1.90 -10.47
C ALA A 87 9.06 -0.73 -10.03
N GLU A 88 8.10 -0.32 -10.86
CA GLU A 88 7.10 0.71 -10.52
C GLU A 88 6.23 0.29 -9.34
N LEU A 89 5.67 -0.92 -9.40
CA LEU A 89 4.86 -1.46 -8.30
C LEU A 89 5.70 -1.75 -7.06
N GLY A 90 6.91 -2.27 -7.24
CA GLY A 90 7.86 -2.44 -6.15
C GLY A 90 8.27 -1.10 -5.51
N ALA A 91 8.36 -0.02 -6.30
CA ALA A 91 8.64 1.33 -5.79
C ALA A 91 7.56 1.81 -4.84
N SER A 92 6.28 1.65 -5.21
CA SER A 92 5.16 1.98 -4.33
C SER A 92 5.25 1.23 -3.00
N ARG A 93 5.50 -0.08 -3.04
CA ARG A 93 5.64 -0.92 -1.85
C ARG A 93 6.85 -0.55 -0.99
N LEU A 94 7.98 -0.23 -1.61
CA LEU A 94 9.18 0.20 -0.90
C LEU A 94 9.00 1.55 -0.20
N LEU A 95 8.23 2.47 -0.81
CA LEU A 95 8.04 3.82 -0.30
C LEU A 95 6.88 3.92 0.71
N ALA A 96 5.86 3.05 0.61
CA ALA A 96 4.69 3.07 1.46
C ALA A 96 4.98 3.08 2.97
N PRO A 97 5.93 2.27 3.50
CA PRO A 97 6.28 2.29 4.91
C PRO A 97 6.82 3.64 5.42
N TYR A 98 7.35 4.49 4.51
CA TYR A 98 7.98 5.77 4.84
C TYR A 98 7.12 6.99 4.49
N PHE A 99 6.34 6.92 3.40
CA PHE A 99 5.61 8.07 2.83
C PHE A 99 4.11 7.82 2.67
N SER A 100 3.61 6.67 3.17
CA SER A 100 2.23 6.20 2.93
C SER A 100 1.96 5.81 1.46
N SER A 101 0.80 5.20 1.25
CA SER A 101 0.32 4.75 -0.07
C SER A 101 -0.65 5.73 -0.73
N SER A 102 -0.50 7.04 -0.50
CA SER A 102 -1.38 8.08 -1.03
C SER A 102 -1.31 8.20 -2.57
N GLN A 103 -2.40 8.69 -3.20
CA GLN A 103 -2.41 8.97 -4.64
C GLN A 103 -1.35 10.00 -5.05
N ILE A 104 -0.99 10.92 -4.15
CA ILE A 104 0.06 11.92 -4.40
C ILE A 104 1.42 11.22 -4.53
N VAL A 105 1.75 10.31 -3.63
CA VAL A 105 2.99 9.50 -3.72
C VAL A 105 2.97 8.64 -4.99
N TRP A 106 1.85 8.02 -5.32
CA TRP A 106 1.67 7.30 -6.59
C TRP A 106 1.91 8.18 -7.81
N THR A 107 1.35 9.39 -7.82
CA THR A 107 1.55 10.36 -8.91
C THR A 107 3.02 10.73 -9.08
N ILE A 108 3.75 10.91 -7.97
CA ILE A 108 5.20 11.19 -7.98
C ILE A 108 5.96 10.00 -8.57
N ILE A 109 5.65 8.76 -8.16
CA ILE A 109 6.29 7.54 -8.66
C ILE A 109 6.07 7.44 -10.17
N ILE A 110 4.83 7.47 -10.63
CA ILE A 110 4.48 7.37 -12.05
C ILE A 110 5.15 8.48 -12.85
N GLY A 111 5.03 9.73 -12.39
CA GLY A 111 5.61 10.90 -13.08
C GLY A 111 7.13 10.80 -13.23
N THR A 112 7.86 10.42 -12.19
CA THR A 112 9.31 10.28 -12.24
C THR A 112 9.76 9.12 -13.12
N ILE A 113 9.04 7.99 -13.10
CA ILE A 113 9.30 6.83 -13.97
C ILE A 113 9.06 7.19 -15.43
N MET A 114 7.96 7.86 -15.74
CA MET A 114 7.65 8.32 -17.10
C MET A 114 8.71 9.28 -17.63
N ILE A 115 9.21 10.21 -16.81
CA ILE A 115 10.33 11.09 -17.17
C ILE A 115 11.59 10.25 -17.46
N ALA A 116 11.92 9.29 -16.60
CA ALA A 116 13.08 8.42 -16.80
C ALA A 116 13.00 7.65 -18.11
N MET A 117 11.85 7.07 -18.40
CA MET A 117 11.60 6.31 -19.64
C MET A 117 11.67 7.21 -20.88
N ALA A 118 11.08 8.42 -20.83
CA ALA A 118 11.13 9.36 -21.94
C ALA A 118 12.58 9.80 -22.25
N LEU A 119 13.33 10.17 -21.22
CA LEU A 119 14.75 10.52 -21.36
C LEU A 119 15.59 9.33 -21.86
N GLY A 120 15.30 8.13 -21.36
CA GLY A 120 15.93 6.89 -21.79
C GLY A 120 15.67 6.59 -23.28
N ASN A 121 14.44 6.74 -23.73
CA ASN A 121 14.06 6.57 -25.14
C ASN A 121 14.81 7.57 -26.06
N ILE A 122 14.82 8.86 -25.70
CA ILE A 122 15.51 9.89 -26.48
C ILE A 122 17.01 9.63 -26.52
N TYR A 123 17.63 9.33 -25.39
CA TYR A 123 19.06 9.04 -25.32
C TYR A 123 19.40 7.74 -26.04
N GLY A 124 18.60 6.70 -25.86
CA GLY A 124 18.78 5.38 -26.50
C GLY A 124 18.75 5.48 -28.01
N GLY A 125 17.77 6.21 -28.57
CA GLY A 125 17.66 6.46 -30.00
C GLY A 125 18.89 7.18 -30.55
N ARG A 126 19.25 8.32 -29.95
CA ARG A 126 20.46 9.07 -30.36
C ARG A 126 21.75 8.26 -30.23
N SER A 127 21.87 7.46 -29.16
CA SER A 127 23.04 6.60 -28.94
C SER A 127 23.15 5.50 -29.96
N ALA A 128 22.03 4.83 -30.31
CA ALA A 128 21.97 3.77 -31.30
C ALA A 128 22.20 4.27 -32.73
N ASP A 129 21.75 5.52 -33.03
CA ASP A 129 22.01 6.13 -34.34
C ASP A 129 23.49 6.51 -34.53
N LYS A 130 24.12 7.01 -33.47
CA LYS A 130 25.52 7.45 -33.53
C LYS A 130 26.49 6.26 -33.52
N ASP A 131 26.20 5.24 -32.75
CA ASP A 131 27.06 4.07 -32.58
C ASP A 131 26.19 2.86 -32.20
N PRO A 132 25.80 2.06 -33.23
CA PRO A 132 24.88 0.93 -33.06
C PRO A 132 25.59 -0.31 -32.49
N ASP A 133 26.29 -0.16 -31.35
CA ASP A 133 26.99 -1.23 -30.65
C ASP A 133 26.07 -1.94 -29.64
N PRO A 134 25.66 -3.21 -29.90
CA PRO A 134 24.81 -3.97 -28.99
C PRO A 134 25.47 -4.25 -27.65
N ASP A 135 26.80 -4.32 -27.56
CA ASP A 135 27.49 -4.50 -26.28
C ASP A 135 27.15 -3.38 -25.29
N LYS A 136 26.95 -2.16 -25.78
CA LYS A 136 26.57 -1.03 -24.95
C LYS A 136 25.17 -1.19 -24.38
N LEU A 137 24.21 -1.69 -25.19
CA LEU A 137 22.86 -1.95 -24.74
C LEU A 137 22.85 -3.02 -23.62
N TYR A 138 23.48 -4.17 -23.88
CA TYR A 138 23.44 -5.26 -22.91
C TYR A 138 24.26 -4.97 -21.65
N LYS A 139 25.30 -4.12 -21.71
CA LYS A 139 25.95 -3.57 -20.51
C LYS A 139 25.01 -2.67 -19.69
N ARG A 140 24.18 -1.84 -20.36
CA ARG A 140 23.15 -1.03 -19.70
C ARG A 140 22.11 -1.91 -19.00
N ILE A 141 21.66 -3.01 -19.65
CA ILE A 141 20.75 -3.98 -19.05
C ILE A 141 21.38 -4.66 -17.82
N LEU A 142 22.63 -5.11 -17.90
CA LEU A 142 23.35 -5.69 -16.75
C LEU A 142 23.46 -4.69 -15.60
N PHE A 143 23.75 -3.42 -15.89
CA PHE A 143 23.87 -2.39 -14.88
C PHE A 143 22.51 -2.06 -14.25
N ALA A 144 21.45 -1.96 -15.06
CA ALA A 144 20.08 -1.78 -14.57
C ALA A 144 19.66 -2.94 -13.67
N ALA A 145 19.98 -4.18 -14.05
CA ALA A 145 19.69 -5.37 -13.24
C ALA A 145 20.36 -5.30 -11.87
N VAL A 146 21.64 -4.97 -11.81
CA VAL A 146 22.35 -4.83 -10.52
C VAL A 146 21.78 -3.70 -9.67
N TRP A 147 21.46 -2.57 -10.30
CA TRP A 147 20.88 -1.43 -9.60
C TRP A 147 19.50 -1.77 -9.02
N LEU A 148 18.62 -2.41 -9.82
CA LEU A 148 17.32 -2.87 -9.34
C LEU A 148 17.45 -3.86 -8.18
N ALA A 149 18.41 -4.78 -8.25
CA ALA A 149 18.69 -5.72 -7.15
C ALA A 149 19.18 -5.02 -5.88
N ALA A 150 19.87 -3.88 -6.01
CA ALA A 150 20.38 -3.12 -4.88
C ALA A 150 19.31 -2.23 -4.21
N ILE A 151 18.21 -1.90 -4.91
CA ILE A 151 17.18 -0.97 -4.41
C ILE A 151 16.63 -1.37 -3.04
N PRO A 152 16.19 -2.62 -2.76
CA PRO A 152 15.62 -2.97 -1.48
C PRO A 152 16.61 -2.79 -0.31
N PHE A 153 17.89 -3.01 -0.57
CA PHE A 153 18.94 -2.81 0.43
C PHE A 153 19.34 -1.34 0.56
N ALA A 154 19.72 -0.69 -0.55
CA ALA A 154 20.28 0.67 -0.53
C ALA A 154 19.21 1.76 -0.43
N GLY A 155 18.01 1.52 -0.96
CA GLY A 155 16.93 2.52 -1.06
C GLY A 155 16.53 3.09 0.30
N LYS A 156 16.42 2.27 1.34
CA LYS A 156 16.06 2.71 2.69
C LYS A 156 17.08 3.68 3.31
N PHE A 157 18.38 3.49 3.07
CA PHE A 157 19.40 4.44 3.52
C PHE A 157 19.34 5.75 2.74
N VAL A 158 19.00 5.69 1.45
CA VAL A 158 18.76 6.89 0.64
C VAL A 158 17.53 7.64 1.16
N ILE A 159 16.43 6.95 1.47
CA ILE A 159 15.21 7.53 2.05
C ILE A 159 15.56 8.23 3.38
N ALA A 160 16.21 7.52 4.29
CA ALA A 160 16.59 8.07 5.60
C ALA A 160 17.53 9.29 5.46
N GLY A 161 18.50 9.22 4.55
CA GLY A 161 19.42 10.35 4.29
C GLY A 161 18.73 11.57 3.70
N ILE A 162 17.79 11.37 2.76
CA ILE A 162 16.98 12.46 2.18
C ILE A 162 16.05 13.05 3.24
N ALA A 163 15.34 12.21 4.00
CA ALA A 163 14.46 12.65 5.06
C ALA A 163 15.24 13.50 6.10
N GLY A 164 16.39 13.01 6.57
CA GLY A 164 17.25 13.75 7.49
C GLY A 164 17.76 15.09 6.93
N LEU A 165 18.11 15.16 5.63
CA LEU A 165 18.51 16.41 4.98
C LEU A 165 17.34 17.39 4.89
N LEU A 166 16.16 16.91 4.52
CA LEU A 166 14.98 17.76 4.32
C LEU A 166 14.40 18.27 5.64
N VAL A 167 14.51 17.54 6.74
CA VAL A 167 14.14 18.01 8.08
C VAL A 167 14.79 19.36 8.40
N VAL A 168 16.02 19.57 7.96
CA VAL A 168 16.76 20.82 8.24
C VAL A 168 16.47 21.90 7.20
N THR A 169 16.16 21.54 5.95
CA THR A 169 16.16 22.48 4.81
C THR A 169 14.77 22.89 4.34
N VAL A 170 13.75 22.05 4.53
CA VAL A 170 12.39 22.27 4.02
C VAL A 170 11.43 22.50 5.18
N SER A 171 10.46 23.39 4.99
CA SER A 171 9.44 23.72 5.98
C SER A 171 8.02 23.39 5.54
N THR A 172 7.78 23.12 4.25
CA THR A 172 6.46 22.81 3.70
C THR A 172 6.52 21.69 2.68
N ASN A 173 5.45 20.92 2.55
CA ASN A 173 5.36 19.79 1.61
C ASN A 173 6.52 18.78 1.75
N PHE A 174 6.91 18.52 3.00
CA PHE A 174 8.06 17.66 3.32
C PHE A 174 7.96 16.29 2.68
N LEU A 175 6.80 15.60 2.83
CA LEU A 175 6.59 14.26 2.28
C LEU A 175 6.68 14.24 0.76
N ILE A 176 6.13 15.26 0.09
CA ILE A 176 6.16 15.39 -1.37
C ILE A 176 7.60 15.51 -1.87
N TRP A 177 8.40 16.40 -1.26
CA TRP A 177 9.80 16.56 -1.64
C TRP A 177 10.64 15.36 -1.32
N ALA A 178 10.41 14.72 -0.17
CA ALA A 178 11.15 13.52 0.24
C ALA A 178 10.86 12.34 -0.71
N ALA A 179 9.59 12.11 -1.05
CA ALA A 179 9.21 11.09 -2.03
C ALA A 179 9.77 11.39 -3.42
N PHE A 180 9.66 12.64 -3.89
CA PHE A 180 10.16 13.04 -5.21
C PHE A 180 11.68 12.86 -5.34
N LEU A 181 12.46 13.38 -4.40
CA LEU A 181 13.92 13.24 -4.44
C LEU A 181 14.37 11.79 -4.30
N THR A 182 13.70 11.02 -3.46
CA THR A 182 13.95 9.58 -3.35
C THR A 182 13.70 8.88 -4.68
N CYS A 183 12.56 9.12 -5.32
CA CYS A 183 12.26 8.54 -6.63
C CYS A 183 13.28 8.92 -7.68
N MET A 184 13.71 10.19 -7.71
CA MET A 184 14.73 10.69 -8.64
C MET A 184 16.08 9.97 -8.48
N ILE A 185 16.51 9.70 -7.25
CA ILE A 185 17.81 9.06 -6.99
C ILE A 185 17.74 7.55 -7.16
N VAL A 186 16.69 6.91 -6.64
CA VAL A 186 16.61 5.45 -6.56
C VAL A 186 16.14 4.84 -7.88
N PHE A 187 15.12 5.41 -8.51
CA PHE A 187 14.42 4.75 -9.63
C PHE A 187 14.75 5.35 -11.00
N VAL A 188 15.03 6.65 -11.12
CA VAL A 188 15.22 7.29 -12.44
C VAL A 188 16.37 6.65 -13.20
N PHE A 189 17.49 6.38 -12.54
CA PHE A 189 18.69 5.92 -13.25
C PHE A 189 18.50 4.52 -13.86
N PRO A 190 18.08 3.46 -13.14
CA PRO A 190 17.88 2.14 -13.74
C PRO A 190 16.78 2.14 -14.82
N LEU A 191 15.70 2.89 -14.61
CA LEU A 191 14.60 2.96 -15.56
C LEU A 191 14.97 3.78 -16.81
N PHE A 192 15.77 4.82 -16.67
CA PHE A 192 16.39 5.51 -17.80
C PHE A 192 17.21 4.53 -18.66
N LEU A 193 18.00 3.64 -18.05
CA LEU A 193 18.77 2.63 -18.77
C LEU A 193 17.85 1.64 -19.50
N LEU A 194 16.79 1.17 -18.87
CA LEU A 194 15.79 0.28 -19.49
C LEU A 194 15.01 1.00 -20.60
N GLY A 195 14.73 2.30 -20.46
CA GLY A 195 14.16 3.10 -21.55
C GLY A 195 15.00 3.14 -22.82
N THR A 196 16.33 2.86 -22.74
CA THR A 196 17.17 2.78 -23.94
C THR A 196 16.97 1.50 -24.75
N VAL A 197 16.24 0.50 -24.23
CA VAL A 197 16.14 -0.84 -24.84
C VAL A 197 15.35 -0.78 -26.14
N THR A 198 14.11 -0.29 -26.11
CA THR A 198 13.23 -0.24 -27.30
C THR A 198 13.89 0.44 -28.51
N PRO A 199 14.40 1.69 -28.42
CA PRO A 199 14.99 2.34 -29.58
C PRO A 199 16.25 1.65 -30.07
N SER A 200 17.04 1.04 -29.18
CA SER A 200 18.22 0.26 -29.59
C SER A 200 17.83 -1.01 -30.32
N LEU A 201 16.84 -1.76 -29.82
CA LEU A 201 16.36 -2.99 -30.47
C LEU A 201 15.71 -2.69 -31.82
N VAL A 202 14.95 -1.60 -31.94
CA VAL A 202 14.44 -1.14 -33.25
C VAL A 202 15.59 -0.96 -34.25
N LYS A 203 16.66 -0.27 -33.82
CA LYS A 203 17.84 -0.04 -34.71
C LYS A 203 18.51 -1.33 -35.16
N TYR A 204 18.56 -2.36 -34.29
CA TYR A 204 19.19 -3.65 -34.64
C TYR A 204 18.29 -4.57 -35.47
N THR A 205 16.99 -4.31 -35.51
CA THR A 205 15.99 -5.21 -36.10
C THR A 205 15.44 -4.68 -37.41
N VAL A 206 15.40 -3.37 -37.64
CA VAL A 206 14.88 -2.75 -38.87
C VAL A 206 15.87 -2.89 -39.99
N ASP A 207 15.47 -3.61 -41.06
CA ASP A 207 16.29 -3.86 -42.23
C ASP A 207 16.03 -2.87 -43.37
N SER A 208 14.81 -2.36 -43.48
CA SER A 208 14.37 -1.38 -44.48
C SER A 208 13.27 -0.47 -43.95
N LEU A 209 13.05 0.66 -44.64
CA LEU A 209 11.93 1.55 -44.30
C LEU A 209 10.56 0.87 -44.49
N ASP A 210 10.47 -0.05 -45.47
CA ASP A 210 9.22 -0.75 -45.78
C ASP A 210 8.77 -1.71 -44.67
N ASP A 211 9.72 -2.27 -43.88
CA ASP A 211 9.46 -3.22 -42.81
C ASP A 211 9.49 -2.54 -41.42
N SER A 212 9.77 -1.24 -41.37
CA SER A 212 9.98 -0.49 -40.10
C SER A 212 8.72 -0.47 -39.22
N GLY A 213 7.54 -0.23 -39.80
CA GLY A 213 6.28 -0.20 -39.08
C GLY A 213 5.93 -1.52 -38.41
N GLN A 214 6.09 -2.64 -39.11
CA GLN A 214 5.83 -3.97 -38.54
C GLN A 214 6.82 -4.31 -37.42
N THR A 215 8.10 -3.98 -37.57
CA THR A 215 9.13 -4.24 -36.57
C THR A 215 8.88 -3.43 -35.28
N VAL A 216 8.64 -2.11 -35.42
CA VAL A 216 8.32 -1.23 -34.29
C VAL A 216 7.05 -1.69 -33.58
N GLY A 217 5.99 -1.99 -34.36
CA GLY A 217 4.73 -2.48 -33.81
C GLY A 217 4.88 -3.81 -33.04
N THR A 218 5.68 -4.74 -33.58
CA THR A 218 5.93 -6.03 -32.92
C THR A 218 6.73 -5.85 -31.62
N LEU A 219 7.82 -5.08 -31.62
CA LEU A 219 8.60 -4.79 -30.41
C LEU A 219 7.72 -4.08 -29.36
N GLY A 220 6.95 -3.06 -29.78
CA GLY A 220 6.01 -2.38 -28.89
C GLY A 220 4.96 -3.32 -28.29
N ALA A 221 4.44 -4.28 -29.08
CA ALA A 221 3.50 -5.27 -28.56
C ALA A 221 4.14 -6.18 -27.49
N PHE A 222 5.37 -6.65 -27.72
CA PHE A 222 6.10 -7.45 -26.72
C PHE A 222 6.39 -6.66 -25.45
N ASN A 223 6.79 -5.39 -25.58
CA ASN A 223 6.97 -4.49 -24.44
C ASN A 223 5.67 -4.36 -23.63
N THR A 224 4.55 -4.08 -24.31
CA THR A 224 3.24 -3.92 -23.66
C THR A 224 2.77 -5.19 -22.97
N ILE A 225 2.91 -6.37 -23.62
CA ILE A 225 2.54 -7.65 -23.00
C ILE A 225 3.43 -7.92 -21.79
N GLY A 226 4.73 -7.67 -21.89
CA GLY A 226 5.65 -7.74 -20.77
C GLY A 226 5.24 -6.83 -19.63
N SER A 227 4.90 -5.58 -19.93
CA SER A 227 4.44 -4.59 -18.96
C SER A 227 3.15 -5.03 -18.24
N ILE A 228 2.18 -5.59 -18.97
CA ILE A 228 0.95 -6.13 -18.36
C ILE A 228 1.31 -7.23 -17.35
N ILE A 229 2.15 -8.19 -17.73
CA ILE A 229 2.56 -9.27 -16.83
C ILE A 229 3.37 -8.72 -15.66
N GLY A 230 4.25 -7.74 -15.91
CA GLY A 230 5.02 -7.03 -14.89
C GLY A 230 4.16 -6.22 -13.91
N THR A 231 2.91 -5.90 -14.27
CA THR A 231 1.94 -5.28 -13.39
C THR A 231 1.23 -6.32 -12.51
N PHE A 232 0.70 -7.38 -13.12
CA PHE A 232 -0.11 -8.36 -12.39
C PHE A 232 0.73 -9.33 -11.54
N LEU A 233 1.86 -9.78 -12.05
CA LEU A 233 2.68 -10.81 -11.38
C LEU A 233 3.24 -10.34 -10.02
N PRO A 234 3.81 -9.13 -9.88
CA PRO A 234 4.22 -8.62 -8.57
C PRO A 234 3.05 -8.49 -7.62
N THR A 235 1.98 -7.84 -8.03
CA THR A 235 0.85 -7.51 -7.16
C THR A 235 0.14 -8.73 -6.59
N PHE A 236 -0.13 -9.73 -7.43
CA PHE A 236 -0.97 -10.86 -7.03
C PHE A 236 -0.20 -12.12 -6.66
N ILE A 237 1.09 -12.22 -7.04
CA ILE A 237 1.85 -13.44 -6.85
C ILE A 237 3.14 -13.21 -6.07
N THR A 238 4.09 -12.40 -6.60
CA THR A 238 5.43 -12.41 -6.01
C THR A 238 5.51 -11.59 -4.73
N ILE A 239 4.93 -10.40 -4.65
CA ILE A 239 4.93 -9.60 -3.41
C ILE A 239 4.20 -10.34 -2.28
N PRO A 240 2.97 -10.88 -2.46
CA PRO A 240 2.31 -11.64 -1.40
C PRO A 240 3.04 -12.93 -0.99
N ALA A 241 3.75 -13.56 -1.93
CA ALA A 241 4.41 -14.85 -1.67
C ALA A 241 5.81 -14.71 -1.05
N VAL A 242 6.60 -13.73 -1.48
CA VAL A 242 8.02 -13.61 -1.13
C VAL A 242 8.46 -12.19 -0.73
N GLY A 243 7.55 -11.24 -0.69
CA GLY A 243 7.79 -9.84 -0.32
C GLY A 243 8.42 -9.00 -1.43
N THR A 244 8.46 -7.69 -1.17
CA THR A 244 8.95 -6.70 -2.13
C THR A 244 10.43 -6.88 -2.46
N ALA A 245 11.29 -7.14 -1.48
CA ALA A 245 12.72 -7.27 -1.69
C ALA A 245 13.07 -8.42 -2.64
N VAL A 246 12.50 -9.61 -2.41
CA VAL A 246 12.74 -10.77 -3.27
C VAL A 246 12.12 -10.58 -4.65
N THR A 247 11.00 -9.86 -4.75
CA THR A 247 10.38 -9.50 -6.03
C THR A 247 11.34 -8.67 -6.89
N PHE A 248 11.99 -7.64 -6.34
CA PHE A 248 13.04 -6.89 -7.07
C PHE A 248 14.17 -7.81 -7.55
N LEU A 249 14.63 -8.75 -6.71
CA LEU A 249 15.69 -9.70 -7.07
C LEU A 249 15.26 -10.64 -8.22
N ILE A 250 14.02 -11.09 -8.26
CA ILE A 250 13.49 -11.95 -9.33
C ILE A 250 13.57 -11.21 -10.68
N PHE A 251 13.02 -10.00 -10.76
CA PHE A 251 12.99 -9.24 -12.02
C PHE A 251 14.39 -8.75 -12.43
N ALA A 252 15.22 -8.35 -11.47
CA ALA A 252 16.62 -8.07 -11.71
C ALA A 252 17.40 -9.30 -12.22
N GLY A 253 17.14 -10.47 -11.65
CA GLY A 253 17.73 -11.74 -12.06
C GLY A 253 17.37 -12.12 -13.50
N ILE A 254 16.13 -11.88 -13.91
CA ILE A 254 15.69 -12.10 -15.31
C ILE A 254 16.50 -11.21 -16.27
N LEU A 255 16.62 -9.91 -15.97
CA LEU A 255 17.43 -8.98 -16.78
C LEU A 255 18.91 -9.39 -16.81
N LEU A 256 19.43 -9.83 -15.65
CA LEU A 256 20.81 -10.32 -15.57
C LEU A 256 21.04 -11.53 -16.48
N ILE A 257 20.12 -12.51 -16.48
CA ILE A 257 20.19 -13.69 -17.35
C ILE A 257 20.19 -13.28 -18.84
N ILE A 258 19.32 -12.34 -19.23
CA ILE A 258 19.29 -11.82 -20.60
C ILE A 258 20.64 -11.21 -20.98
N GLY A 259 21.21 -10.36 -20.13
CA GLY A 259 22.53 -9.79 -20.37
C GLY A 259 23.65 -10.84 -20.46
N ILE A 260 23.64 -11.85 -19.58
CA ILE A 260 24.61 -12.96 -19.58
C ILE A 260 24.51 -13.76 -20.90
N VAL A 261 23.30 -14.15 -21.30
CA VAL A 261 23.07 -14.89 -22.54
C VAL A 261 23.67 -14.13 -23.74
N TYR A 262 23.44 -12.83 -23.83
CA TYR A 262 24.07 -12.02 -24.88
C TYR A 262 25.59 -12.16 -24.88
N PHE A 263 26.26 -11.90 -23.74
CA PHE A 263 27.73 -11.89 -23.68
C PHE A 263 28.37 -13.27 -23.84
N VAL A 264 27.67 -14.36 -23.53
CA VAL A 264 28.11 -15.73 -23.83
C VAL A 264 28.24 -15.91 -25.34
N PHE A 265 27.27 -15.46 -26.14
CA PHE A 265 27.30 -15.56 -27.60
C PHE A 265 28.18 -14.51 -28.25
N ALA A 266 28.30 -13.32 -27.64
CA ALA A 266 29.21 -12.27 -28.12
C ALA A 266 30.70 -12.59 -27.88
N LYS A 267 30.98 -13.57 -27.02
CA LYS A 267 32.35 -13.95 -26.60
C LYS A 267 33.16 -12.77 -26.01
N GLY A 268 32.45 -11.74 -25.54
CA GLY A 268 33.01 -10.50 -25.01
C GLY A 268 32.50 -10.22 -23.58
N GLY A 269 32.81 -9.03 -23.04
CA GLY A 269 32.18 -8.49 -21.82
C GLY A 269 32.42 -9.27 -20.51
N LYS A 270 33.32 -10.23 -20.45
CA LYS A 270 33.53 -11.13 -19.30
C LYS A 270 33.66 -10.37 -17.96
N LYS A 271 34.40 -9.26 -17.96
CA LYS A 271 34.58 -8.44 -16.74
C LYS A 271 33.25 -7.85 -16.26
N SER A 272 32.43 -7.33 -17.17
CA SER A 272 31.11 -6.76 -16.83
C SER A 272 30.16 -7.84 -16.33
N VAL A 273 30.12 -8.99 -16.97
CA VAL A 273 29.29 -10.15 -16.54
C VAL A 273 29.69 -10.62 -15.15
N VAL A 274 30.99 -10.89 -14.91
CA VAL A 274 31.47 -11.36 -13.61
C VAL A 274 31.17 -10.34 -12.53
N ALA A 275 31.46 -9.05 -12.77
CA ALA A 275 31.16 -7.98 -11.81
C ALA A 275 29.66 -7.90 -11.49
N SER A 276 28.79 -7.95 -12.53
CA SER A 276 27.34 -7.91 -12.33
C SER A 276 26.82 -9.11 -11.56
N VAL A 277 27.33 -10.32 -11.84
CA VAL A 277 26.95 -11.53 -11.13
C VAL A 277 27.38 -11.45 -9.66
N CYS A 278 28.63 -11.06 -9.40
CA CYS A 278 29.12 -10.92 -8.03
C CYS A 278 28.31 -9.90 -7.22
N LEU A 279 28.02 -8.72 -7.80
CA LEU A 279 27.22 -7.69 -7.15
C LEU A 279 25.77 -8.15 -6.93
N PHE A 280 25.17 -8.83 -7.91
CA PHE A 280 23.82 -9.39 -7.76
C PHE A 280 23.75 -10.43 -6.64
N LEU A 281 24.74 -11.32 -6.52
CA LEU A 281 24.81 -12.29 -5.42
C LEU A 281 24.95 -11.62 -4.05
N VAL A 282 25.70 -10.54 -3.97
CA VAL A 282 25.77 -9.71 -2.75
C VAL A 282 24.38 -9.14 -2.43
N CYS A 283 23.66 -8.60 -3.42
CA CYS A 283 22.30 -8.11 -3.23
C CYS A 283 21.33 -9.22 -2.79
N CYS A 284 21.47 -10.45 -3.31
CA CYS A 284 20.66 -11.59 -2.90
C CYS A 284 20.82 -11.94 -1.41
N VAL A 285 21.99 -11.69 -0.85
CA VAL A 285 22.24 -11.92 0.58
C VAL A 285 21.75 -10.74 1.43
N LEU A 286 22.02 -9.51 0.99
CA LEU A 286 21.75 -8.32 1.80
C LEU A 286 20.29 -7.89 1.78
N SER A 287 19.61 -7.93 0.62
CA SER A 287 18.26 -7.36 0.46
C SER A 287 17.20 -8.08 1.31
N PRO A 288 17.10 -9.42 1.36
CA PRO A 288 16.09 -10.11 2.15
C PRO A 288 16.35 -10.07 3.66
N SER A 289 17.58 -9.83 4.07
CA SER A 289 17.98 -9.89 5.49
C SER A 289 17.79 -8.57 6.24
N MET A 290 17.39 -7.50 5.54
CA MET A 290 17.30 -6.18 6.16
C MET A 290 15.84 -5.72 6.32
N SER A 291 15.50 -5.41 7.56
CA SER A 291 14.24 -4.75 7.95
C SER A 291 14.02 -3.40 7.24
N PHE A 292 12.79 -3.01 6.98
CA PHE A 292 12.43 -1.65 6.58
C PHE A 292 12.75 -0.66 7.70
N ALA A 293 12.39 -1.03 8.93
CA ALA A 293 12.75 -0.29 10.14
C ALA A 293 14.13 -0.75 10.65
N PHE A 294 15.18 -0.56 9.86
CA PHE A 294 16.53 -1.10 10.15
C PHE A 294 17.17 -0.56 11.45
N TRP A 295 16.60 0.48 12.05
CA TRP A 295 17.00 1.01 13.36
C TRP A 295 16.27 0.35 14.53
N GLU A 296 15.19 -0.42 14.26
CA GLU A 296 14.46 -1.16 15.30
C GLU A 296 15.09 -2.54 15.52
N THR A 297 15.40 -2.84 16.76
CA THR A 297 16.08 -4.10 17.12
C THR A 297 15.17 -5.11 17.82
N ALA A 298 13.95 -4.72 18.19
CA ALA A 298 13.03 -5.49 19.03
C ALA A 298 11.67 -5.73 18.40
N LEU A 299 11.61 -5.90 17.06
CA LEU A 299 10.37 -6.28 16.39
C LEU A 299 10.07 -7.76 16.62
N ALA A 300 8.87 -8.07 17.12
CA ALA A 300 8.35 -9.42 17.23
C ALA A 300 7.92 -9.96 15.85
N TYR A 301 7.41 -9.07 15.01
CA TYR A 301 7.03 -9.38 13.63
C TYR A 301 7.34 -8.19 12.72
N GLU A 302 7.81 -8.47 11.52
CA GLU A 302 7.88 -7.54 10.39
C GLU A 302 7.53 -8.28 9.10
N GLY A 303 6.66 -7.70 8.29
CA GLY A 303 6.25 -8.29 7.02
C GLY A 303 5.36 -7.40 6.18
N GLU A 304 4.92 -7.95 5.06
CA GLU A 304 4.05 -7.28 4.11
C GLU A 304 2.79 -8.12 3.88
N SER A 305 1.65 -7.45 3.70
CA SER A 305 0.42 -8.04 3.20
C SER A 305 0.12 -7.50 1.79
N VAL A 306 -1.02 -7.88 1.23
CA VAL A 306 -1.53 -7.28 -0.02
C VAL A 306 -1.80 -5.78 0.17
N TYR A 307 -2.19 -5.36 1.38
CA TYR A 307 -2.63 -3.99 1.68
C TYR A 307 -1.53 -3.16 2.33
N ASN A 308 -0.81 -3.73 3.32
CA ASN A 308 0.02 -2.97 4.24
C ASN A 308 1.43 -3.54 4.39
N TYR A 309 2.37 -2.68 4.77
CA TYR A 309 3.52 -3.05 5.57
C TYR A 309 3.04 -3.21 7.01
N LEU A 310 3.56 -4.19 7.73
CA LEU A 310 3.13 -4.51 9.10
C LEU A 310 4.34 -4.76 9.99
N GLN A 311 4.37 -4.10 11.13
CA GLN A 311 5.32 -4.41 12.20
C GLN A 311 4.60 -4.56 13.53
N VAL A 312 5.04 -5.52 14.34
CA VAL A 312 4.58 -5.72 15.71
C VAL A 312 5.75 -5.56 16.66
N LYS A 313 5.61 -4.66 17.62
CA LYS A 313 6.45 -4.57 18.80
C LYS A 313 5.71 -5.27 19.94
N ASP A 314 6.32 -6.28 20.53
CA ASP A 314 5.75 -7.04 21.62
C ASP A 314 6.74 -7.06 22.80
N ASN A 315 6.32 -6.51 23.93
CA ASN A 315 7.11 -6.46 25.16
C ASN A 315 6.31 -7.00 26.36
N GLU A 316 6.86 -6.97 27.56
CA GLU A 316 6.20 -7.50 28.75
C GLU A 316 4.87 -6.79 29.09
N ASN A 317 4.71 -5.52 28.72
CA ASN A 317 3.57 -4.69 29.12
C ASN A 317 2.51 -4.58 28.02
N GLU A 318 2.93 -4.56 26.75
CA GLU A 318 2.05 -4.23 25.63
C GLU A 318 2.50 -4.85 24.31
N ALA A 319 1.56 -5.02 23.39
CA ALA A 319 1.81 -5.27 21.98
C ALA A 319 1.29 -4.09 21.16
N ILE A 320 2.07 -3.65 20.16
CA ILE A 320 1.78 -2.50 19.31
C ILE A 320 1.88 -2.94 17.85
N LEU A 321 0.82 -2.69 17.08
CA LEU A 321 0.82 -2.81 15.61
C LEU A 321 1.05 -1.44 14.99
N SER A 322 1.93 -1.38 13.99
CA SER A 322 2.10 -0.22 13.11
C SER A 322 2.12 -0.63 11.65
N THR A 323 1.60 0.23 10.79
CA THR A 323 1.56 0.06 9.33
C THR A 323 2.61 0.90 8.60
N ASN A 324 3.42 1.62 9.35
CA ASN A 324 4.56 2.39 8.86
C ASN A 324 5.77 2.27 9.80
N VAL A 325 6.94 2.76 9.35
CA VAL A 325 8.19 2.64 10.11
C VAL A 325 8.50 3.85 10.99
N MET A 326 7.81 4.98 10.78
CA MET A 326 8.18 6.27 11.39
C MET A 326 7.13 6.82 12.34
N ILE A 327 5.85 6.71 12.01
CA ILE A 327 4.77 7.44 12.67
C ILE A 327 3.57 6.51 12.78
N GLY A 328 2.96 6.47 13.96
CA GLY A 328 1.64 5.91 14.13
C GLY A 328 1.60 4.55 14.82
N VAL A 329 0.85 4.54 15.89
CA VAL A 329 0.35 3.33 16.54
C VAL A 329 -1.03 3.06 15.95
N GLN A 330 -1.13 1.98 15.17
CA GLN A 330 -2.41 1.57 14.58
C GLN A 330 -3.29 0.84 15.57
N SER A 331 -2.68 0.02 16.42
CA SER A 331 -3.37 -0.68 17.49
C SER A 331 -2.43 -0.92 18.67
N ILE A 332 -2.99 -0.90 19.88
CA ILE A 332 -2.27 -1.21 21.10
C ILE A 332 -3.05 -2.21 21.95
N TYR A 333 -2.36 -3.17 22.53
CA TYR A 333 -2.89 -4.09 23.51
C TYR A 333 -2.10 -4.02 24.81
N LYS A 334 -2.71 -3.61 25.90
CA LYS A 334 -2.12 -3.64 27.25
C LYS A 334 -2.31 -5.01 27.86
N LYS A 335 -1.23 -5.72 28.14
CA LYS A 335 -1.25 -7.07 28.71
C LYS A 335 -1.77 -7.11 30.16
N SER A 336 -1.62 -5.99 30.88
CA SER A 336 -2.17 -5.83 32.23
C SER A 336 -3.69 -5.64 32.27
N GLY A 337 -4.35 -5.42 31.13
CA GLY A 337 -5.74 -4.99 31.06
C GLY A 337 -5.94 -3.53 31.49
N GLY A 338 -7.21 -3.13 31.68
CA GLY A 338 -7.58 -1.76 32.04
C GLY A 338 -7.72 -0.82 30.83
N LEU A 339 -7.89 0.46 31.10
CA LEU A 339 -8.01 1.47 30.06
C LEU A 339 -6.67 1.65 29.32
N THR A 340 -6.74 1.77 27.99
CA THR A 340 -5.56 1.94 27.14
C THR A 340 -5.01 3.37 27.20
N GLY A 341 -5.86 4.35 27.49
CA GLY A 341 -5.58 5.78 27.36
C GLY A 341 -5.70 6.29 25.92
N MET A 342 -6.11 5.43 24.98
CA MET A 342 -6.28 5.74 23.56
C MET A 342 -7.76 5.90 23.19
N TYR A 343 -8.03 6.25 21.95
CA TYR A 343 -9.39 6.52 21.44
C TYR A 343 -10.37 5.35 21.65
N TYR A 344 -9.93 4.11 21.69
CA TYR A 344 -10.79 2.94 21.96
C TYR A 344 -11.59 3.06 23.27
N ASP A 345 -10.96 3.65 24.31
CA ASP A 345 -11.62 3.84 25.61
C ASP A 345 -12.74 4.87 25.49
N TYR A 346 -12.53 5.92 24.70
CA TYR A 346 -13.54 6.96 24.45
C TYR A 346 -14.69 6.44 23.60
N ALA A 347 -14.38 5.61 22.59
CA ALA A 347 -15.39 4.97 21.73
C ALA A 347 -16.33 4.05 22.52
N MET A 348 -15.94 3.55 23.70
CA MET A 348 -16.84 2.79 24.59
C MET A 348 -18.04 3.61 25.11
N ALA A 349 -18.09 4.92 24.89
CA ALA A 349 -19.29 5.71 25.15
C ALA A 349 -20.46 5.30 24.23
N ALA A 350 -20.20 4.83 23.00
CA ALA A 350 -21.25 4.48 22.04
C ALA A 350 -22.20 3.36 22.53
N PRO A 351 -21.77 2.23 23.12
CA PRO A 351 -22.66 1.25 23.72
C PRO A 351 -23.52 1.78 24.89
N LEU A 352 -23.02 2.80 25.58
CA LEU A 352 -23.78 3.45 26.63
C LEU A 352 -24.79 4.49 26.09
N MET A 353 -24.51 5.09 24.96
CA MET A 353 -25.39 6.02 24.23
C MET A 353 -26.54 5.30 23.53
N ALA A 354 -26.27 4.16 22.92
CA ALA A 354 -27.23 3.43 22.09
C ALA A 354 -28.45 2.97 22.91
N ASP A 355 -29.64 3.05 22.31
CA ASP A 355 -30.80 2.28 22.76
C ASP A 355 -30.69 0.88 22.19
N LYS A 356 -30.72 -0.13 23.04
CA LYS A 356 -30.53 -1.50 22.61
C LYS A 356 -31.83 -2.14 22.17
N SER A 357 -31.80 -2.84 21.06
CA SER A 357 -32.95 -3.54 20.51
C SER A 357 -33.25 -4.88 21.19
N SER A 358 -32.30 -5.38 22.01
CA SER A 358 -32.39 -6.68 22.71
C SER A 358 -31.70 -6.64 24.07
N ASP A 359 -31.66 -7.77 24.79
CA ASP A 359 -30.91 -7.90 26.04
C ASP A 359 -29.40 -7.72 25.84
N LYS A 360 -28.91 -7.91 24.62
CA LYS A 360 -27.52 -7.69 24.25
C LYS A 360 -27.40 -6.49 23.31
N THR A 361 -26.29 -5.79 23.39
CA THR A 361 -25.93 -4.72 22.46
C THR A 361 -25.15 -5.34 21.28
N ASP A 362 -25.69 -5.25 20.08
CA ASP A 362 -25.05 -5.73 18.87
C ASP A 362 -24.13 -4.65 18.28
N ILE A 363 -22.83 -4.95 18.19
CA ILE A 363 -21.79 -4.02 17.75
C ILE A 363 -21.15 -4.54 16.46
N LEU A 364 -21.09 -3.70 15.42
CA LEU A 364 -20.29 -3.90 14.23
C LEU A 364 -19.07 -2.99 14.27
N ILE A 365 -17.90 -3.54 13.92
CA ILE A 365 -16.65 -2.78 13.78
C ILE A 365 -16.18 -2.86 12.34
N LEU A 366 -16.19 -1.74 11.64
CA LEU A 366 -15.64 -1.59 10.29
C LEU A 366 -14.19 -1.08 10.40
N GLY A 367 -13.24 -1.94 10.07
CA GLY A 367 -11.83 -1.78 10.39
C GLY A 367 -11.51 -2.37 11.76
N MET A 368 -11.62 -3.71 11.86
CA MET A 368 -11.39 -4.40 13.14
C MET A 368 -9.99 -4.21 13.70
N GLY A 369 -8.99 -4.03 12.83
CA GLY A 369 -7.60 -3.93 13.24
C GLY A 369 -7.18 -5.15 14.07
N THR A 370 -6.51 -4.91 15.20
CA THR A 370 -6.15 -5.99 16.12
C THR A 370 -7.24 -6.33 17.14
N GLY A 371 -8.39 -5.66 17.08
CA GLY A 371 -9.52 -5.92 17.94
C GLY A 371 -9.47 -5.24 19.32
N THR A 372 -8.67 -4.18 19.48
CA THR A 372 -8.56 -3.47 20.77
C THR A 372 -9.90 -2.93 21.24
N TYR A 373 -10.68 -2.27 20.38
CA TYR A 373 -12.02 -1.78 20.76
C TYR A 373 -12.95 -2.92 21.16
N ALA A 374 -12.95 -4.02 20.42
CA ALA A 374 -13.74 -5.21 20.76
C ALA A 374 -13.36 -5.77 22.12
N LYS A 375 -12.05 -5.83 22.41
CA LYS A 375 -11.54 -6.30 23.70
C LYS A 375 -11.96 -5.38 24.84
N GLN A 376 -11.89 -4.05 24.64
CA GLN A 376 -12.37 -3.10 25.62
C GLN A 376 -13.87 -3.29 25.88
N CYS A 377 -14.70 -3.37 24.84
CA CYS A 377 -16.13 -3.61 25.01
C CYS A 377 -16.44 -4.91 25.76
N THR A 378 -15.79 -6.03 25.41
CA THR A 378 -16.02 -7.32 26.09
C THR A 378 -15.46 -7.36 27.52
N SER A 379 -14.47 -6.53 27.84
CA SER A 379 -13.88 -6.47 29.18
C SER A 379 -14.73 -5.64 30.16
N TYR A 380 -15.49 -4.67 29.65
CA TYR A 380 -16.24 -3.74 30.49
C TYR A 380 -17.76 -3.90 30.41
N PHE A 381 -18.29 -4.61 29.41
CA PHE A 381 -19.72 -4.82 29.21
C PHE A 381 -20.05 -6.31 29.10
N ASP A 382 -20.90 -6.81 30.00
CA ASP A 382 -21.26 -8.24 30.06
C ASP A 382 -22.15 -8.69 28.90
N ASN A 383 -22.95 -7.80 28.32
CA ASN A 383 -23.99 -8.10 27.35
C ASN A 383 -23.71 -7.41 25.99
N VAL A 384 -22.61 -7.76 25.34
CA VAL A 384 -22.28 -7.30 23.99
C VAL A 384 -22.10 -8.49 23.04
N THR A 385 -22.52 -8.31 21.80
CA THR A 385 -22.20 -9.23 20.69
C THR A 385 -21.42 -8.43 19.66
N ILE A 386 -20.23 -8.89 19.28
CA ILE A 386 -19.33 -8.13 18.41
C ILE A 386 -19.09 -8.90 17.12
N GLU A 387 -19.23 -8.20 16.02
CA GLU A 387 -18.83 -8.64 14.68
C GLU A 387 -17.86 -7.62 14.10
N GLY A 388 -16.72 -8.11 13.56
CA GLY A 388 -15.69 -7.27 12.95
C GLY A 388 -15.55 -7.51 11.45
N VAL A 389 -15.22 -6.45 10.73
CA VAL A 389 -14.82 -6.51 9.32
C VAL A 389 -13.43 -5.93 9.19
N GLU A 390 -12.51 -6.71 8.62
CA GLU A 390 -11.11 -6.30 8.40
C GLU A 390 -10.71 -6.65 6.97
N ILE A 391 -10.16 -5.70 6.24
CA ILE A 391 -9.77 -5.94 4.85
C ILE A 391 -8.50 -6.78 4.75
N ASP A 392 -7.61 -6.65 5.74
CA ASP A 392 -6.31 -7.31 5.75
C ASP A 392 -6.32 -8.56 6.63
N GLU A 393 -6.44 -9.73 6.00
CA GLU A 393 -6.39 -11.02 6.69
C GLU A 393 -5.13 -11.19 7.56
N LYS A 394 -4.01 -10.54 7.16
CA LYS A 394 -2.76 -10.63 7.92
C LYS A 394 -2.85 -9.91 9.25
N ILE A 395 -3.55 -8.76 9.30
CA ILE A 395 -3.81 -8.05 10.56
C ILE A 395 -4.64 -8.94 11.49
N THR A 396 -5.69 -9.60 10.97
CA THR A 396 -6.50 -10.53 11.76
C THR A 396 -5.68 -11.70 12.31
N GLN A 397 -4.74 -12.26 11.52
CA GLN A 397 -3.82 -13.31 12.00
C GLN A 397 -2.94 -12.82 13.13
N LEU A 398 -2.34 -11.62 12.99
CA LEU A 398 -1.51 -11.00 14.03
C LEU A 398 -2.31 -10.65 15.28
N ALA A 399 -3.60 -10.28 15.12
CA ALA A 399 -4.50 -10.02 16.22
C ALA A 399 -4.67 -11.25 17.14
N TYR A 400 -4.83 -12.44 16.55
CA TYR A 400 -4.88 -13.71 17.31
C TYR A 400 -3.53 -14.10 17.92
N GLU A 401 -2.41 -13.76 17.28
CA GLU A 401 -1.08 -14.18 17.70
C GLU A 401 -0.52 -13.30 18.81
N TYR A 402 -0.67 -11.97 18.72
CA TYR A 402 0.00 -11.00 19.60
C TYR A 402 -0.95 -10.16 20.45
N PHE A 403 -2.23 -10.03 20.07
CA PHE A 403 -3.16 -9.07 20.70
C PHE A 403 -4.28 -9.75 21.49
N ASP A 404 -4.21 -11.06 21.65
CA ASP A 404 -5.20 -11.83 22.43
C ASP A 404 -6.65 -11.58 21.99
N LEU A 405 -6.87 -11.46 20.65
CA LEU A 405 -8.21 -11.37 20.10
C LEU A 405 -8.96 -12.69 20.34
N SER A 406 -10.18 -12.60 20.93
CA SER A 406 -11.00 -13.78 21.18
C SER A 406 -11.45 -14.43 19.88
N LYS A 407 -11.37 -15.77 19.81
CA LYS A 407 -11.88 -16.56 18.69
C LYS A 407 -13.41 -16.62 18.64
N ASP A 408 -14.08 -16.18 19.71
CA ASP A 408 -15.54 -16.10 19.75
C ASP A 408 -16.06 -14.87 19.01
N ILE A 409 -15.19 -13.89 18.75
CA ILE A 409 -15.51 -12.72 17.94
C ILE A 409 -15.35 -13.08 16.46
N ARG A 410 -16.47 -12.98 15.73
CA ARG A 410 -16.45 -13.22 14.29
C ARG A 410 -15.80 -12.04 13.57
N VAL A 411 -14.70 -12.30 12.85
CA VAL A 411 -14.07 -11.34 11.96
C VAL A 411 -14.22 -11.80 10.51
N THR A 412 -14.82 -10.94 9.69
CA THR A 412 -15.02 -11.19 8.25
C THR A 412 -13.93 -10.44 7.47
N THR A 413 -13.11 -11.16 6.71
CA THR A 413 -12.12 -10.53 5.83
C THR A 413 -12.82 -10.00 4.58
N TYR A 414 -13.11 -8.70 4.57
CA TYR A 414 -13.80 -8.03 3.48
C TYR A 414 -13.62 -6.51 3.54
N ASP A 415 -13.93 -5.80 2.43
CA ASP A 415 -14.06 -4.35 2.43
C ASP A 415 -15.29 -3.94 3.25
N GLY A 416 -15.14 -2.95 4.17
CA GLY A 416 -16.19 -2.57 5.11
C GLY A 416 -17.45 -2.04 4.43
N ARG A 417 -17.31 -1.19 3.41
CA ARG A 417 -18.45 -0.67 2.65
C ARG A 417 -19.13 -1.76 1.82
N ALA A 418 -18.32 -2.62 1.18
CA ALA A 418 -18.86 -3.74 0.41
C ALA A 418 -19.56 -4.78 1.32
N PHE A 419 -19.12 -4.92 2.57
CA PHE A 419 -19.79 -5.76 3.57
C PHE A 419 -21.18 -5.21 3.87
N LEU A 420 -21.32 -3.93 4.17
CA LEU A 420 -22.64 -3.31 4.42
C LEU A 420 -23.58 -3.47 3.22
N ASN A 421 -23.10 -3.34 1.98
CA ASN A 421 -23.93 -3.51 0.78
C ASN A 421 -24.55 -4.92 0.62
N VAL A 422 -24.05 -5.94 1.34
CA VAL A 422 -24.54 -7.32 1.27
C VAL A 422 -25.03 -7.85 2.62
N CYS A 423 -24.97 -7.03 3.66
CA CYS A 423 -25.41 -7.33 5.01
C CYS A 423 -26.87 -6.91 5.17
N ASP A 424 -27.72 -7.83 5.66
CA ASP A 424 -29.13 -7.51 5.99
C ASP A 424 -29.33 -7.22 7.49
N LYS A 425 -28.29 -7.42 8.31
CA LYS A 425 -28.35 -7.25 9.76
C LYS A 425 -28.23 -5.78 10.12
N LYS A 426 -29.01 -5.34 11.12
CA LYS A 426 -28.88 -4.05 11.79
C LYS A 426 -28.16 -4.21 13.12
N TYR A 427 -27.54 -3.13 13.58
CA TYR A 427 -26.71 -3.09 14.78
C TYR A 427 -27.13 -1.93 15.70
N ASP A 428 -26.88 -2.07 17.00
CA ASP A 428 -27.11 -1.00 17.95
C ASP A 428 -25.94 0.01 17.95
N VAL A 429 -24.73 -0.48 17.63
CA VAL A 429 -23.52 0.34 17.48
C VAL A 429 -22.77 -0.06 16.21
N ILE A 430 -22.37 0.93 15.42
CA ILE A 430 -21.43 0.73 14.31
C ILE A 430 -20.22 1.62 14.56
N MET A 431 -19.06 0.99 14.81
CA MET A 431 -17.76 1.68 14.89
C MET A 431 -17.11 1.73 13.49
N VAL A 432 -16.76 2.92 13.05
CA VAL A 432 -16.00 3.16 11.82
C VAL A 432 -14.57 3.53 12.21
N ASP A 433 -13.66 2.58 12.07
CA ASP A 433 -12.23 2.70 12.41
C ASP A 433 -11.34 2.17 11.28
N ALA A 434 -11.73 2.46 10.05
CA ALA A 434 -11.04 2.00 8.84
C ALA A 434 -10.09 3.05 8.25
N TYR A 435 -9.80 4.11 8.99
CA TYR A 435 -8.92 5.18 8.54
C TYR A 435 -7.47 4.82 8.87
N GLN A 436 -6.62 4.77 7.83
CA GLN A 436 -5.18 4.54 8.00
C GLN A 436 -4.46 5.87 8.30
N ASP A 437 -3.33 5.82 8.98
CA ASP A 437 -2.52 6.95 9.50
C ASP A 437 -2.64 8.29 8.75
N ILE A 438 -2.55 8.23 7.43
CA ILE A 438 -2.45 9.41 6.56
C ILE A 438 -3.56 9.42 5.50
N THR A 439 -4.25 8.29 5.30
CA THR A 439 -5.21 8.13 4.22
C THR A 439 -6.57 7.72 4.76
N ILE A 440 -7.55 8.55 4.48
CA ILE A 440 -8.95 8.21 4.67
C ILE A 440 -9.47 7.66 3.34
N PRO A 441 -9.95 6.42 3.28
CA PRO A 441 -10.53 5.88 2.06
C PRO A 441 -11.75 6.72 1.64
N PHE A 442 -11.70 7.34 0.45
CA PHE A 442 -12.78 8.22 0.00
C PHE A 442 -14.15 7.52 0.00
N GLN A 443 -14.18 6.23 -0.31
CA GLN A 443 -15.39 5.42 -0.30
C GLN A 443 -15.99 5.18 1.10
N MET A 444 -15.26 5.53 2.17
CA MET A 444 -15.71 5.44 3.57
C MET A 444 -15.82 6.82 4.23
N SER A 445 -15.90 7.90 3.45
CA SER A 445 -16.01 9.28 3.94
C SER A 445 -17.13 10.07 3.26
N SER A 446 -17.87 9.45 2.34
CA SER A 446 -18.92 10.10 1.57
C SER A 446 -20.29 10.02 2.27
N ARG A 447 -21.19 10.93 1.90
CA ARG A 447 -22.59 10.91 2.33
C ARG A 447 -23.26 9.57 2.04
N GLU A 448 -22.99 9.01 0.87
CA GLU A 448 -23.53 7.71 0.46
C GLU A 448 -23.08 6.58 1.38
N PHE A 449 -21.85 6.63 1.87
CA PHE A 449 -21.36 5.67 2.85
C PHE A 449 -22.02 5.86 4.22
N PHE A 450 -22.12 7.10 4.72
CA PHE A 450 -22.76 7.34 6.01
C PHE A 450 -24.26 7.05 5.98
N THR A 451 -24.94 7.29 4.85
CA THR A 451 -26.33 6.83 4.65
C THR A 451 -26.42 5.30 4.74
N LEU A 452 -25.47 4.59 4.14
CA LEU A 452 -25.44 3.13 4.22
C LEU A 452 -25.20 2.65 5.68
N VAL A 453 -24.37 3.32 6.46
CA VAL A 453 -24.17 3.03 7.88
C VAL A 453 -25.46 3.30 8.66
N HIS A 454 -26.11 4.43 8.43
CA HIS A 454 -27.38 4.81 9.04
C HIS A 454 -28.47 3.76 8.79
N ASP A 455 -28.61 3.26 7.57
CA ASP A 455 -29.59 2.24 7.19
C ASP A 455 -29.37 0.90 7.93
N HIS A 456 -28.14 0.64 8.40
CA HIS A 456 -27.78 -0.56 9.17
C HIS A 456 -27.80 -0.34 10.69
N LEU A 457 -28.21 0.83 11.17
CA LEU A 457 -28.47 1.04 12.59
C LEU A 457 -29.91 0.65 12.96
N ASN A 458 -30.06 0.09 14.14
CA ASN A 458 -31.36 -0.06 14.80
C ASN A 458 -31.90 1.30 15.22
N ASP A 459 -33.20 1.40 15.51
CA ASP A 459 -33.80 2.60 16.08
C ASP A 459 -33.08 2.96 17.40
N GLY A 460 -32.62 4.20 17.54
CA GLY A 460 -31.80 4.65 18.66
C GLY A 460 -30.36 4.10 18.67
N GLY A 461 -29.91 3.52 17.55
CA GLY A 461 -28.53 3.08 17.36
C GLY A 461 -27.56 4.24 17.19
N VAL A 462 -26.29 3.97 17.41
CA VAL A 462 -25.21 4.98 17.40
C VAL A 462 -24.08 4.57 16.48
N MET A 463 -23.69 5.46 15.58
CA MET A 463 -22.41 5.38 14.88
C MET A 463 -21.33 6.10 15.69
N VAL A 464 -20.15 5.49 15.82
CA VAL A 464 -18.95 6.16 16.33
C VAL A 464 -17.86 6.09 15.27
N VAL A 465 -17.18 7.21 15.04
CA VAL A 465 -16.11 7.33 14.03
C VAL A 465 -14.84 7.84 14.68
N ASN A 466 -13.76 7.07 14.57
CA ASN A 466 -12.43 7.54 14.94
C ASN A 466 -11.85 8.41 13.82
N MET A 467 -11.72 9.70 14.05
CA MET A 467 -11.11 10.67 13.14
C MET A 467 -9.68 10.97 13.61
N ASN A 468 -8.68 10.52 12.86
CA ASN A 468 -7.27 10.54 13.26
C ASN A 468 -6.47 11.77 12.80
N MET A 469 -7.11 12.77 12.19
CA MET A 469 -6.45 13.93 11.59
C MET A 469 -6.97 15.26 12.17
N ARG A 470 -6.91 15.41 13.48
CA ARG A 470 -7.30 16.67 14.12
C ARG A 470 -6.36 17.80 13.72
N SER A 471 -6.93 18.91 13.31
CA SER A 471 -6.24 20.18 13.04
C SER A 471 -7.05 21.32 13.66
N GLU A 472 -6.37 22.40 14.02
CA GLU A 472 -7.02 23.62 14.52
C GLU A 472 -7.57 24.50 13.39
N LYS A 473 -7.44 24.08 12.13
CA LYS A 473 -7.94 24.82 10.97
C LYS A 473 -9.36 24.44 10.62
N ASP A 474 -10.21 25.41 10.36
CA ASP A 474 -11.64 25.25 10.08
C ASP A 474 -11.94 24.44 8.80
N ASP A 475 -11.01 24.39 7.85
CA ASP A 475 -11.14 23.66 6.59
C ASP A 475 -10.46 22.28 6.59
N ALA A 476 -10.13 21.75 7.78
CA ALA A 476 -9.49 20.45 7.93
C ALA A 476 -10.42 19.30 7.55
N ILE A 477 -9.81 18.15 7.21
CA ILE A 477 -10.55 16.96 6.76
C ILE A 477 -11.61 16.49 7.76
N ASN A 478 -11.32 16.56 9.07
CA ASN A 478 -12.29 16.17 10.10
C ASN A 478 -13.56 17.02 10.05
N ALA A 479 -13.45 18.34 9.78
CA ALA A 479 -14.61 19.21 9.62
C ALA A 479 -15.48 18.81 8.41
N TRP A 480 -14.86 18.47 7.27
CA TRP A 480 -15.60 17.97 6.09
C TRP A 480 -16.32 16.64 6.36
N ILE A 481 -15.68 15.73 7.10
CA ILE A 481 -16.29 14.45 7.49
C ILE A 481 -17.45 14.71 8.47
N SER A 482 -17.26 15.54 9.49
CA SER A 482 -18.30 15.88 10.45
C SER A 482 -19.50 16.56 9.81
N ASP A 483 -19.27 17.51 8.88
CA ASP A 483 -20.34 18.13 8.07
C ASP A 483 -21.11 17.10 7.25
N THR A 484 -20.39 16.16 6.62
CA THR A 484 -21.01 15.09 5.81
C THR A 484 -21.85 14.15 6.68
N ILE A 485 -21.40 13.82 7.89
CA ILE A 485 -22.16 13.01 8.84
C ILE A 485 -23.39 13.75 9.31
N SER A 486 -23.28 15.07 9.59
CA SER A 486 -24.40 15.91 10.01
C SER A 486 -25.47 16.12 8.94
N ASP A 487 -25.18 15.84 7.66
CA ASP A 487 -26.18 15.82 6.58
C ASP A 487 -27.03 14.53 6.60
N VAL A 488 -26.58 13.50 7.34
CA VAL A 488 -27.24 12.18 7.43
C VAL A 488 -27.90 11.98 8.79
N PHE A 489 -27.24 12.39 9.88
CA PHE A 489 -27.70 12.20 11.26
C PHE A 489 -28.15 13.52 11.89
N SER A 490 -29.20 13.47 12.70
CA SER A 490 -29.76 14.66 13.36
C SER A 490 -29.00 15.06 14.62
N GLU A 491 -28.42 14.10 15.34
CA GLU A 491 -27.66 14.29 16.57
C GLU A 491 -26.20 13.92 16.34
N VAL A 492 -25.30 14.90 16.36
CA VAL A 492 -23.86 14.71 16.14
C VAL A 492 -23.07 15.40 17.24
N TYR A 493 -22.19 14.64 17.89
CA TYR A 493 -21.33 15.11 18.97
C TYR A 493 -19.89 14.76 18.69
N THR A 494 -18.96 15.67 19.00
CA THR A 494 -17.53 15.46 18.85
C THR A 494 -16.79 15.51 20.17
N LEU A 495 -15.69 14.79 20.24
CA LEU A 495 -14.82 14.74 21.41
C LEU A 495 -13.35 14.70 20.96
N ASN A 496 -12.58 15.71 21.35
CA ASN A 496 -11.14 15.71 21.13
C ASN A 496 -10.42 14.88 22.19
N ILE A 497 -9.58 13.95 21.75
CA ILE A 497 -8.81 13.08 22.65
C ILE A 497 -7.56 13.83 23.11
N PRO A 498 -7.36 13.99 24.43
CA PRO A 498 -6.17 14.65 24.94
C PRO A 498 -4.88 13.91 24.50
N THR A 499 -3.83 14.67 24.24
CA THR A 499 -2.51 14.15 23.88
C THR A 499 -2.46 13.28 22.59
N SER A 500 -3.51 13.33 21.77
CA SER A 500 -3.60 12.60 20.51
C SER A 500 -4.12 13.52 19.40
N THR A 501 -3.85 13.15 18.15
CA THR A 501 -4.47 13.76 16.96
C THR A 501 -5.84 13.16 16.64
N ASN A 502 -6.32 12.22 17.44
CA ASN A 502 -7.63 11.60 17.28
C ASN A 502 -8.75 12.47 17.86
N SER A 503 -9.91 12.39 17.23
CA SER A 503 -11.19 12.88 17.74
C SER A 503 -12.23 11.80 17.51
N GLU A 504 -13.10 11.57 18.47
CA GLU A 504 -14.26 10.71 18.31
C GLU A 504 -15.48 11.53 17.89
N LEU A 505 -16.24 11.01 16.94
CA LEU A 505 -17.54 11.56 16.56
C LEU A 505 -18.62 10.51 16.82
N PHE A 506 -19.67 10.91 17.53
CA PHE A 506 -20.85 10.09 17.82
C PHE A 506 -22.04 10.66 17.05
N ALA A 507 -22.78 9.82 16.33
CA ALA A 507 -23.93 10.23 15.54
C ALA A 507 -25.10 9.28 15.72
N SER A 508 -26.31 9.83 15.85
CA SER A 508 -27.58 9.12 16.00
C SER A 508 -28.74 10.00 15.54
N ASP A 509 -29.92 9.41 15.37
CA ASP A 509 -31.17 10.17 15.22
C ASP A 509 -31.98 10.26 16.52
N ASP A 510 -31.44 9.73 17.61
CA ASP A 510 -32.12 9.71 18.90
C ASP A 510 -31.76 10.93 19.76
N PRO A 511 -32.68 11.86 19.99
CA PRO A 511 -32.43 13.05 20.81
C PRO A 511 -32.14 12.73 22.28
N GLU A 512 -32.51 11.54 22.78
CA GLU A 512 -32.25 11.12 24.16
C GLU A 512 -30.86 10.50 24.37
N LEU A 513 -30.02 10.45 23.32
CA LEU A 513 -28.67 9.86 23.29
C LEU A 513 -27.84 10.31 24.53
N LEU A 514 -27.70 11.60 24.78
CA LEU A 514 -26.91 12.12 25.92
C LEU A 514 -27.57 11.86 27.29
N GLY A 515 -28.90 11.88 27.33
CA GLY A 515 -29.67 11.56 28.55
C GLY A 515 -29.38 10.12 28.97
N ARG A 516 -29.48 9.20 28.02
CA ARG A 516 -29.20 7.77 28.20
C ARG A 516 -27.74 7.52 28.59
N PHE A 517 -26.80 8.21 27.94
CA PHE A 517 -25.39 8.11 28.28
C PHE A 517 -25.11 8.48 29.74
N ARG A 518 -25.69 9.58 30.24
CA ARG A 518 -25.55 10.01 31.64
C ARG A 518 -26.17 9.01 32.62
N GLU A 519 -27.34 8.48 32.28
CA GLU A 519 -28.05 7.49 33.10
C GLU A 519 -27.25 6.20 33.22
N LYS A 520 -26.88 5.59 32.06
CA LYS A 520 -26.12 4.33 32.03
C LYS A 520 -24.73 4.48 32.66
N THR A 521 -24.05 5.62 32.43
CA THR A 521 -22.76 5.91 33.07
C THR A 521 -22.86 5.94 34.59
N SER A 522 -23.95 6.51 35.13
CA SER A 522 -24.17 6.56 36.57
C SER A 522 -24.49 5.19 37.17
N ALA A 523 -25.03 4.28 36.38
CA ALA A 523 -25.37 2.91 36.78
C ALA A 523 -24.21 1.92 36.65
N LEU A 524 -23.06 2.32 36.09
CA LEU A 524 -21.88 1.45 35.92
C LEU A 524 -21.35 0.97 37.28
N SER A 525 -21.17 -0.35 37.39
CA SER A 525 -20.62 -1.00 38.58
C SER A 525 -19.10 -0.83 38.70
N ASN A 526 -18.38 -0.70 37.58
CA ASN A 526 -16.93 -0.48 37.56
C ASN A 526 -16.62 1.00 37.87
N PRO A 527 -15.93 1.32 38.99
CA PRO A 527 -15.68 2.71 39.38
C PRO A 527 -14.73 3.46 38.43
N GLU A 528 -13.73 2.75 37.86
CA GLU A 528 -12.76 3.33 36.93
C GLU A 528 -13.48 3.75 35.65
N LEU A 529 -14.24 2.84 35.05
CA LEU A 529 -15.01 3.12 33.83
C LEU A 529 -16.05 4.22 34.09
N SER A 530 -16.76 4.16 35.22
CA SER A 530 -17.75 5.19 35.56
C SER A 530 -17.13 6.58 35.69
N ALA A 531 -15.99 6.70 36.36
CA ALA A 531 -15.26 7.97 36.48
C ALA A 531 -14.77 8.47 35.12
N PHE A 532 -14.23 7.57 34.28
CA PHE A 532 -13.77 7.89 32.94
C PHE A 532 -14.93 8.36 32.05
N MET A 533 -16.04 7.62 31.98
CA MET A 533 -17.21 7.98 31.17
C MET A 533 -17.87 9.30 31.63
N LYS A 534 -17.89 9.59 32.94
CA LYS A 534 -18.30 10.90 33.43
C LYS A 534 -17.44 12.03 32.90
N SER A 535 -16.12 11.82 32.84
CA SER A 535 -15.20 12.80 32.29
C SER A 535 -15.40 13.06 30.78
N ILE A 536 -15.95 12.08 30.05
CA ILE A 536 -16.34 12.21 28.65
C ILE A 536 -17.58 13.07 28.49
N THR A 537 -18.59 12.84 29.34
CA THR A 537 -19.87 13.55 29.26
C THR A 537 -19.71 15.09 29.28
N ASP A 538 -18.76 15.58 30.06
CA ASP A 538 -18.49 17.02 30.17
C ASP A 538 -17.68 17.60 29.00
N LYS A 539 -17.13 16.76 28.15
CA LYS A 539 -16.28 17.16 27.02
C LYS A 539 -16.92 16.93 25.64
N LEU A 540 -18.10 16.27 25.62
CA LEU A 540 -18.86 16.10 24.39
C LEU A 540 -19.46 17.44 23.97
N GLU A 541 -19.12 17.86 22.76
CA GLU A 541 -19.58 19.10 22.14
C GLU A 541 -20.53 18.78 20.99
N PRO A 542 -21.74 19.41 20.95
CA PRO A 542 -22.60 19.29 19.79
C PRO A 542 -21.89 19.89 18.57
N TYR A 543 -21.98 19.22 17.45
CA TYR A 543 -21.34 19.68 16.22
C TYR A 543 -22.29 20.54 15.39
N GLU A 544 -21.85 21.74 15.04
CA GLU A 544 -22.57 22.65 14.14
C GLU A 544 -21.97 22.57 12.73
N SER A 545 -22.76 22.07 11.77
CA SER A 545 -22.33 21.89 10.39
C SER A 545 -22.24 23.22 9.63
N GLU A 546 -21.17 23.36 8.83
CA GLU A 546 -21.01 24.46 7.86
C GLU A 546 -21.44 24.06 6.44
N GLY A 547 -21.91 22.83 6.25
CA GLY A 547 -22.49 22.34 4.98
C GLY A 547 -21.47 21.90 3.94
N ARG A 548 -20.26 21.53 4.34
CA ARG A 548 -19.25 20.91 3.46
C ARG A 548 -19.55 19.44 3.29
N ILE A 549 -19.98 19.00 2.11
CA ILE A 549 -20.42 17.63 1.88
C ILE A 549 -19.44 16.90 0.96
N LEU A 550 -18.97 15.76 1.43
CA LEU A 550 -18.24 14.77 0.63
C LEU A 550 -19.23 13.79 -0.01
N THR A 551 -19.07 13.52 -1.28
CA THR A 551 -19.88 12.54 -2.03
C THR A 551 -18.96 11.58 -2.76
N ASP A 552 -19.49 10.44 -3.21
CA ASP A 552 -18.71 9.48 -4.01
C ASP A 552 -18.06 10.12 -5.25
N ASP A 553 -18.71 11.12 -5.85
CA ASP A 553 -18.18 11.85 -6.99
C ASP A 553 -17.21 12.99 -6.61
N LYS A 554 -17.23 13.44 -5.35
CA LYS A 554 -16.46 14.58 -4.88
C LYS A 554 -16.00 14.39 -3.43
N ALA A 555 -14.94 13.64 -3.24
CA ALA A 555 -14.32 13.42 -1.94
C ALA A 555 -12.78 13.59 -2.03
N PRO A 556 -12.25 14.84 -2.01
CA PRO A 556 -10.81 15.09 -2.13
C PRO A 556 -10.08 14.85 -0.78
N VAL A 557 -10.40 13.75 -0.12
CA VAL A 557 -9.94 13.42 1.26
C VAL A 557 -8.42 13.35 1.38
N GLU A 558 -7.74 12.81 0.38
CA GLU A 558 -6.27 12.73 0.41
C GLU A 558 -5.61 14.10 0.32
N LEU A 559 -6.17 15.00 -0.50
CA LEU A 559 -5.64 16.36 -0.61
C LEU A 559 -5.86 17.14 0.69
N LEU A 560 -7.02 16.97 1.34
CA LEU A 560 -7.34 17.56 2.62
C LEU A 560 -6.46 16.97 3.74
N GLY A 561 -6.31 15.64 3.77
CA GLY A 561 -5.44 14.95 4.72
C GLY A 561 -3.98 15.36 4.61
N MET A 562 -3.44 15.49 3.39
CA MET A 562 -2.05 15.93 3.17
C MET A 562 -1.77 17.32 3.74
N LYS A 563 -2.75 18.24 3.75
CA LYS A 563 -2.59 19.56 4.39
C LYS A 563 -2.40 19.42 5.90
N VAL A 564 -3.20 18.57 6.55
CA VAL A 564 -3.10 18.33 8.00
C VAL A 564 -1.75 17.70 8.34
N ILE A 565 -1.31 16.72 7.55
CA ILE A 565 -0.02 16.07 7.76
C ILE A 565 1.13 17.04 7.59
N ASP A 566 1.08 17.91 6.58
CA ASP A 566 2.13 18.92 6.39
C ASP A 566 2.19 19.87 7.59
N ASP A 567 1.04 20.26 8.15
CA ASP A 567 0.97 21.07 9.36
C ASP A 567 1.54 20.33 10.60
N LEU A 568 1.20 19.05 10.78
CA LEU A 568 1.72 18.22 11.86
C LEU A 568 3.25 18.05 11.75
N ILE A 569 3.74 17.73 10.55
CA ILE A 569 5.17 17.61 10.31
C ILE A 569 5.88 18.97 10.55
N GLN A 570 5.29 20.07 10.14
CA GLN A 570 5.87 21.39 10.39
C GLN A 570 5.98 21.69 11.88
N SER A 571 4.96 21.40 12.68
CA SER A 571 5.00 21.58 14.14
C SER A 571 6.10 20.75 14.79
N GLU A 572 6.20 19.47 14.42
CA GLU A 572 7.27 18.57 14.87
C GLU A 572 8.66 19.05 14.42
N LEU A 573 8.79 19.46 13.17
CA LEU A 573 10.05 20.01 12.66
C LEU A 573 10.50 21.26 13.41
N VAL A 574 9.57 22.14 13.79
CA VAL A 574 9.89 23.33 14.60
C VAL A 574 10.34 22.90 16.00
N TYR A 575 9.67 21.94 16.61
CA TYR A 575 10.06 21.36 17.90
C TYR A 575 11.50 20.80 17.84
N TYR A 576 11.78 19.89 16.91
CA TYR A 576 13.12 19.29 16.79
C TYR A 576 14.21 20.31 16.42
N LYS A 577 13.91 21.32 15.59
CA LYS A 577 14.85 22.43 15.31
C LYS A 577 15.19 23.23 16.56
N ASN A 578 14.22 23.45 17.44
CA ASN A 578 14.45 24.13 18.72
C ASN A 578 15.28 23.25 19.66
N VAL A 579 14.98 21.95 19.80
CA VAL A 579 15.79 20.99 20.57
C VAL A 579 17.22 20.95 20.07
N ILE A 580 17.44 20.85 18.77
CA ILE A 580 18.80 20.87 18.19
C ILE A 580 19.53 22.19 18.49
N LYS A 581 18.82 23.31 18.50
CA LYS A 581 19.38 24.64 18.76
C LYS A 581 19.74 24.83 20.23
N GLU A 582 18.94 24.30 21.15
CA GLU A 582 19.10 24.46 22.59
C GLU A 582 20.01 23.38 23.21
N GLU A 583 19.91 22.14 22.79
CA GLU A 583 20.56 20.97 23.38
C GLU A 583 21.56 20.28 22.44
N GLY A 584 21.64 20.76 21.18
CA GLY A 584 22.46 20.12 20.15
C GLY A 584 21.83 18.82 19.63
N ILE A 585 22.58 18.11 18.77
CA ILE A 585 22.12 16.83 18.18
C ILE A 585 21.88 15.76 19.26
N GLN A 586 22.49 15.89 20.43
CA GLN A 586 22.33 14.94 21.53
C GLN A 586 20.92 14.95 22.13
N GLY A 587 20.24 16.10 22.18
CA GLY A 587 18.85 16.19 22.64
C GLY A 587 17.81 15.47 21.77
N LEU A 588 18.20 14.96 20.60
CA LEU A 588 17.33 14.12 19.77
C LEU A 588 17.25 12.65 20.24
N TRP A 589 18.08 12.26 21.18
CA TRP A 589 18.20 10.88 21.67
C TRP A 589 17.73 10.71 23.13
N GLU A 590 17.38 11.81 23.77
CA GLU A 590 16.71 11.85 25.06
C GLU A 590 15.17 11.95 24.93
#